data_a8ac4d98d03bc708683fa65347e35b37
#
_entry.id   a8ac4d98d03bc708683fa65347e35b37
#
_cell.length_a   1.000
_cell.length_b   1.000
_cell.length_c   1.000
_cell.angle_alpha   90.00
_cell.angle_beta   90.00
_cell.angle_gamma   90.00
#
_symmetry.space_group_name_H-M   'P 1'
#
loop_
_entity.id
_entity.type
_entity.pdbx_description
1 polymer ?
#
loop_
_entity_poly.entity_id
_entity_poly.type
_entity_poly.pdbx_seq_one_letter_code
_entity_poly.pdbx_strand_id
1 'polypeptide(L)'
;VGFSLGAVYHPIEPLLLTAMLRHDGQMNVDRDSLEAYTYELPWTLAGSAQYQLGTRGTINAEVSYTTWADADAEIVANGGVGAENSLNASLGAELVTNPAQPGKLPLRVGIRSRQLPFPLAPGQQPSEFSVAGGTGVRFAKGHAAADVALQRVWRKDDGGFSEDAWVLSLGLTLKP
;
A
#
# COMPACT_ATOMS: atom_id res chain seq x y z
N VAL A 1 -10.83 -13.14 15.70
CA VAL A 1 -9.68 -12.44 16.32
C VAL A 1 -8.52 -12.53 15.36
N GLY A 2 -7.95 -11.37 14.97
CA GLY A 2 -6.77 -11.31 14.11
C GLY A 2 -5.48 -11.13 14.94
N PHE A 3 -4.33 -11.34 14.29
CA PHE A 3 -3.02 -11.08 14.86
C PHE A 3 -2.03 -10.60 13.79
N SER A 4 -0.96 -9.97 14.22
CA SER A 4 0.12 -9.51 13.36
C SER A 4 1.47 -9.80 14.04
N LEU A 5 2.43 -10.30 13.26
CA LEU A 5 3.81 -10.52 13.67
C LEU A 5 4.73 -9.78 12.71
N GLY A 6 5.69 -9.05 13.23
CA GLY A 6 6.66 -8.31 12.43
C GLY A 6 8.08 -8.50 12.93
N ALA A 7 9.02 -8.42 12.00
CA ALA A 7 10.45 -8.46 12.27
C ALA A 7 11.15 -7.31 11.55
N VAL A 8 12.14 -6.74 12.20
CA VAL A 8 13.01 -5.68 11.67
C VAL A 8 14.45 -6.14 11.80
N TYR A 9 15.22 -6.03 10.73
CA TYR A 9 16.62 -6.45 10.68
C TYR A 9 17.50 -5.42 9.99
N HIS A 10 18.63 -5.10 10.61
CA HIS A 10 19.65 -4.21 10.09
C HIS A 10 20.92 -5.02 9.77
N PRO A 11 21.07 -5.57 8.57
CA PRO A 11 22.26 -6.33 8.21
C PRO A 11 23.54 -5.47 8.12
N ILE A 12 23.38 -4.23 7.69
CA ILE A 12 24.41 -3.18 7.64
C ILE A 12 23.77 -1.83 7.95
N GLU A 13 24.57 -0.86 8.42
CA GLU A 13 24.06 0.45 8.87
C GLU A 13 23.10 1.14 7.90
N PRO A 14 23.34 1.22 6.56
CA PRO A 14 22.42 1.88 5.65
C PRO A 14 21.20 1.06 5.23
N LEU A 15 21.11 -0.24 5.59
CA LEU A 15 20.06 -1.14 5.11
C LEU A 15 19.15 -1.61 6.25
N LEU A 16 17.87 -1.30 6.12
CA LEU A 16 16.79 -1.80 6.96
C LEU A 16 15.93 -2.76 6.16
N LEU A 17 15.73 -3.96 6.68
CA LEU A 17 14.80 -4.96 6.14
C LEU A 17 13.66 -5.15 7.13
N THR A 18 12.44 -5.30 6.61
CA THR A 18 11.28 -5.66 7.43
C THR A 18 10.54 -6.83 6.82
N ALA A 19 9.92 -7.64 7.67
CA ALA A 19 8.98 -8.67 7.28
C ALA A 19 7.76 -8.61 8.19
N MET A 20 6.57 -8.88 7.64
CA MET A 20 5.31 -8.89 8.38
C MET A 20 4.45 -10.06 7.91
N LEU A 21 3.85 -10.74 8.87
CA LEU A 21 2.76 -11.69 8.68
C LEU A 21 1.55 -11.19 9.45
N ARG A 22 0.39 -11.11 8.81
CA ARG A 22 -0.86 -10.66 9.39
C ARG A 22 -1.99 -11.60 9.00
N HIS A 23 -2.86 -11.88 9.95
CA HIS A 23 -4.14 -12.55 9.73
C HIS A 23 -5.23 -11.71 10.39
N ASP A 24 -6.24 -11.32 9.64
CA ASP A 24 -7.29 -10.41 10.12
C ASP A 24 -8.42 -11.15 10.86
N GLY A 25 -8.39 -12.49 10.89
CA GLY A 25 -9.35 -13.31 11.59
C GLY A 25 -10.64 -13.52 10.80
N GLN A 26 -11.78 -13.43 11.48
CA GLN A 26 -13.10 -13.65 10.89
C GLN A 26 -13.96 -12.41 11.03
N MET A 27 -14.77 -12.13 10.03
CA MET A 27 -15.78 -11.09 10.04
C MET A 27 -17.16 -11.74 10.04
N ASN A 28 -17.96 -11.47 11.08
CA ASN A 28 -19.36 -11.90 11.15
C ASN A 28 -20.26 -10.76 10.68
N VAL A 29 -21.16 -11.06 9.77
CA VAL A 29 -22.16 -10.11 9.27
C VAL A 29 -23.55 -10.63 9.68
N ASP A 30 -24.15 -9.96 10.67
CA ASP A 30 -25.53 -10.23 11.09
C ASP A 30 -26.48 -9.43 10.21
N ARG A 31 -27.40 -10.10 9.56
CA ARG A 31 -28.47 -9.47 8.79
C ARG A 31 -29.81 -9.69 9.51
N ASP A 32 -30.50 -8.61 9.84
CA ASP A 32 -31.80 -8.67 10.51
C ASP A 32 -32.71 -9.73 9.87
N SER A 33 -33.03 -10.78 10.63
CA SER A 33 -33.97 -11.87 10.29
C SER A 33 -33.48 -12.88 9.22
N LEU A 34 -32.22 -12.85 8.81
CA LEU A 34 -31.61 -13.82 7.88
C LEU A 34 -30.32 -14.38 8.46
N GLU A 35 -29.85 -15.49 7.86
CA GLU A 35 -28.65 -16.19 8.31
C GLU A 35 -27.45 -15.26 8.47
N ALA A 36 -26.73 -15.40 9.60
CA ALA A 36 -25.46 -14.74 9.83
C ALA A 36 -24.40 -15.35 8.92
N TYR A 37 -23.64 -14.51 8.23
CA TYR A 37 -22.51 -14.94 7.41
C TYR A 37 -21.20 -14.72 8.14
N THR A 38 -20.30 -15.68 8.04
CA THR A 38 -18.95 -15.56 8.56
C THR A 38 -17.97 -15.62 7.39
N TYR A 39 -17.13 -14.59 7.23
CA TYR A 39 -16.07 -14.54 6.24
C TYR A 39 -14.73 -14.76 6.93
N GLU A 40 -13.93 -15.69 6.41
CA GLU A 40 -12.52 -15.75 6.79
C GLU A 40 -11.77 -14.63 6.07
N LEU A 41 -11.09 -13.79 6.87
CA LEU A 41 -10.29 -12.71 6.33
C LEU A 41 -8.90 -13.22 5.95
N PRO A 42 -8.30 -12.66 4.90
CA PRO A 42 -7.09 -13.22 4.29
C PRO A 42 -5.85 -13.10 5.19
N TRP A 43 -4.85 -13.90 4.86
CA TRP A 43 -3.50 -13.70 5.32
C TRP A 43 -2.79 -12.65 4.46
N THR A 44 -1.94 -11.86 5.08
CA THR A 44 -1.04 -10.94 4.39
C THR A 44 0.39 -11.25 4.80
N LEU A 45 1.24 -11.49 3.81
CA LEU A 45 2.70 -11.54 3.95
C LEU A 45 3.28 -10.31 3.28
N ALA A 46 4.13 -9.56 3.98
CA ALA A 46 4.79 -8.39 3.42
C ALA A 46 6.27 -8.36 3.79
N GLY A 47 7.07 -7.77 2.89
CA GLY A 47 8.47 -7.51 3.13
C GLY A 47 8.87 -6.16 2.53
N SER A 48 9.79 -5.46 3.20
CA SER A 48 10.34 -4.23 2.66
C SER A 48 11.85 -4.13 2.87
N ALA A 49 12.47 -3.32 2.03
CA ALA A 49 13.86 -2.91 2.15
C ALA A 49 13.96 -1.39 2.04
N GLN A 50 14.66 -0.79 2.96
CA GLN A 50 15.01 0.63 2.91
C GLN A 50 16.52 0.77 2.90
N TYR A 51 17.04 1.53 1.95
CA TYR A 51 18.47 1.80 1.84
C TYR A 51 18.74 3.30 1.95
N GLN A 52 19.56 3.68 2.93
CA GLN A 52 19.97 5.06 3.17
C GLN A 52 21.15 5.44 2.26
N LEU A 53 20.99 6.43 1.41
CA LEU A 53 22.04 6.99 0.54
C LEU A 53 22.90 8.04 1.26
N GLY A 54 23.42 7.70 2.42
CA GLY A 54 24.10 8.65 3.30
C GLY A 54 23.19 9.84 3.65
N THR A 55 23.66 11.06 3.41
CA THR A 55 22.88 12.28 3.63
C THR A 55 22.04 12.72 2.42
N ARG A 56 22.09 11.96 1.31
CA ARG A 56 21.49 12.34 0.02
C ARG A 56 20.05 11.89 -0.14
N GLY A 57 19.59 10.92 0.63
CA GLY A 57 18.23 10.42 0.53
C GLY A 57 18.07 8.96 0.91
N THR A 58 16.95 8.38 0.54
CA THR A 58 16.55 7.03 0.89
C THR A 58 15.86 6.39 -0.31
N ILE A 59 16.11 5.09 -0.54
CA ILE A 59 15.35 4.26 -1.48
C ILE A 59 14.57 3.23 -0.67
N ASN A 60 13.31 3.00 -1.04
CA ASN A 60 12.42 2.03 -0.40
C ASN A 60 11.84 1.10 -1.46
N ALA A 61 11.82 -0.19 -1.16
CA ALA A 61 11.11 -1.19 -1.94
C ALA A 61 10.21 -2.00 -0.99
N GLU A 62 9.01 -2.33 -1.45
CA GLU A 62 8.07 -3.13 -0.69
C GLU A 62 7.35 -4.12 -1.62
N VAL A 63 7.09 -5.31 -1.09
CA VAL A 63 6.21 -6.30 -1.71
C VAL A 63 5.27 -6.85 -0.65
N SER A 64 4.00 -7.04 -1.01
CA SER A 64 3.02 -7.71 -0.16
C SER A 64 2.12 -8.63 -0.98
N TYR A 65 1.75 -9.75 -0.37
CA TYR A 65 0.86 -10.74 -0.93
C TYR A 65 -0.27 -11.03 0.05
N THR A 66 -1.52 -11.01 -0.43
CA THR A 66 -2.71 -11.23 0.40
C THR A 66 -3.58 -12.33 -0.23
N THR A 67 -3.95 -13.36 0.55
CA THR A 67 -4.66 -14.58 0.11
C THR A 67 -6.17 -14.39 0.06
N TRP A 68 -6.67 -13.43 -0.71
CA TRP A 68 -8.10 -13.19 -0.84
C TRP A 68 -8.87 -14.35 -1.49
N ALA A 69 -8.21 -15.21 -2.27
CA ALA A 69 -8.83 -16.41 -2.85
C ALA A 69 -9.33 -17.41 -1.79
N ASP A 70 -8.84 -17.34 -0.56
CA ASP A 70 -9.33 -18.17 0.54
C ASP A 70 -10.78 -17.83 0.91
N ALA A 71 -11.21 -16.57 0.68
CA ALA A 71 -12.58 -16.10 0.91
C ALA A 71 -13.48 -16.17 -0.34
N ASP A 72 -12.97 -16.60 -1.49
CA ASP A 72 -13.68 -16.61 -2.78
C ASP A 72 -15.00 -17.37 -2.73
N ALA A 73 -14.97 -18.60 -2.24
CA ALA A 73 -16.14 -19.47 -2.20
C ALA A 73 -17.29 -18.87 -1.36
N GLU A 74 -16.99 -18.24 -0.24
CA GLU A 74 -17.95 -17.59 0.64
C GLU A 74 -18.52 -16.33 0.01
N ILE A 75 -17.69 -15.54 -0.66
CA ILE A 75 -18.10 -14.33 -1.38
C ILE A 75 -19.06 -14.68 -2.51
N VAL A 76 -18.74 -15.72 -3.31
CA VAL A 76 -19.60 -16.19 -4.41
C VAL A 76 -20.92 -16.77 -3.88
N ALA A 77 -20.89 -17.57 -2.81
CA ALA A 77 -22.08 -18.13 -2.19
C ALA A 77 -23.07 -17.03 -1.70
N ASN A 78 -22.56 -15.87 -1.34
CA ASN A 78 -23.34 -14.71 -0.90
C ASN A 78 -23.67 -13.71 -2.03
N GLY A 79 -23.49 -14.11 -3.30
CA GLY A 79 -23.88 -13.34 -4.48
C GLY A 79 -22.83 -12.30 -4.94
N GLY A 80 -21.62 -12.38 -4.43
CA GLY A 80 -20.48 -11.58 -4.91
C GLY A 80 -19.87 -12.18 -6.19
N VAL A 81 -18.98 -11.44 -6.82
CA VAL A 81 -18.28 -11.85 -8.05
C VAL A 81 -17.10 -12.79 -7.76
N GLY A 82 -16.67 -12.84 -6.51
CA GLY A 82 -15.52 -13.60 -6.05
C GLY A 82 -14.36 -12.74 -5.57
N ALA A 83 -13.26 -13.39 -5.22
CA ALA A 83 -12.03 -12.74 -4.81
C ALA A 83 -10.81 -13.51 -5.31
N GLU A 84 -9.76 -12.78 -5.65
CA GLU A 84 -8.49 -13.31 -6.12
C GLU A 84 -7.32 -12.79 -5.28
N ASN A 85 -6.25 -13.56 -5.20
CA ASN A 85 -5.06 -13.16 -4.46
C ASN A 85 -4.48 -11.84 -5.00
N SER A 86 -4.03 -11.01 -4.10
CA SER A 86 -3.52 -9.68 -4.42
C SER A 86 -2.02 -9.60 -4.20
N LEU A 87 -1.26 -9.25 -5.24
CA LEU A 87 0.15 -8.94 -5.16
C LEU A 87 0.32 -7.41 -5.31
N ASN A 88 1.04 -6.80 -4.36
CA ASN A 88 1.47 -5.40 -4.44
C ASN A 88 2.99 -5.34 -4.47
N ALA A 89 3.53 -4.48 -5.31
CA ALA A 89 4.94 -4.13 -5.31
C ALA A 89 5.10 -2.63 -5.49
N SER A 90 5.99 -2.02 -4.72
CA SER A 90 6.29 -0.59 -4.83
C SER A 90 7.78 -0.31 -4.71
N LEU A 91 8.22 0.74 -5.39
CA LEU A 91 9.56 1.29 -5.30
C LEU A 91 9.44 2.81 -5.18
N GLY A 92 10.16 3.39 -4.23
CA GLY A 92 10.16 4.82 -4.00
C GLY A 92 11.55 5.33 -3.63
N ALA A 93 11.75 6.62 -3.87
CA ALA A 93 12.95 7.32 -3.44
C ALA A 93 12.59 8.71 -2.88
N GLU A 94 13.29 9.08 -1.82
CA GLU A 94 13.33 10.46 -1.32
C GLU A 94 14.76 10.98 -1.51
N LEU A 95 14.89 12.11 -2.17
CA LEU A 95 16.16 12.77 -2.43
C LEU A 95 16.21 14.11 -1.68
N VAL A 96 17.29 14.33 -0.99
CA VAL A 96 17.58 15.59 -0.29
C VAL A 96 18.08 16.62 -1.29
N THR A 97 17.30 17.64 -1.57
CA THR A 97 17.67 18.71 -2.52
C THR A 97 18.71 19.66 -1.95
N ASN A 98 18.72 19.85 -0.62
CA ASN A 98 19.69 20.68 0.08
C ASN A 98 20.24 19.95 1.32
N PRO A 99 21.48 19.42 1.28
CA PRO A 99 22.07 18.69 2.41
C PRO A 99 22.21 19.54 3.70
N ALA A 100 22.30 20.85 3.60
CA ALA A 100 22.34 21.73 4.78
C ALA A 100 20.96 21.88 5.44
N GLN A 101 19.88 21.58 4.73
CA GLN A 101 18.50 21.66 5.21
C GLN A 101 17.69 20.46 4.66
N PRO A 102 17.97 19.22 5.09
CA PRO A 102 17.42 18.00 4.48
C PRO A 102 15.89 17.88 4.56
N GLY A 103 15.26 18.59 5.49
CA GLY A 103 13.78 18.63 5.60
C GLY A 103 13.11 19.72 4.76
N LYS A 104 13.86 20.49 3.95
CA LYS A 104 13.32 21.55 3.12
C LYS A 104 13.28 21.09 1.66
N LEU A 105 12.05 20.95 1.12
CA LEU A 105 11.76 20.57 -0.25
C LEU A 105 12.45 19.27 -0.70
N PRO A 106 12.34 18.15 0.04
CA PRO A 106 12.79 16.86 -0.47
C PRO A 106 12.03 16.52 -1.76
N LEU A 107 12.70 15.91 -2.73
CA LEU A 107 12.05 15.36 -3.91
C LEU A 107 11.70 13.90 -3.63
N ARG A 108 10.42 13.54 -3.80
CA ARG A 108 9.93 12.17 -3.65
C ARG A 108 9.37 11.68 -4.97
N VAL A 109 9.75 10.47 -5.35
CA VAL A 109 9.21 9.79 -6.53
C VAL A 109 8.90 8.35 -6.17
N GLY A 110 7.89 7.77 -6.81
CA GLY A 110 7.54 6.38 -6.57
C GLY A 110 6.71 5.78 -7.69
N ILE A 111 6.82 4.45 -7.77
CA ILE A 111 6.00 3.63 -8.66
C ILE A 111 5.37 2.51 -7.83
N ARG A 112 4.18 2.09 -8.21
CA ARG A 112 3.48 0.96 -7.61
C ARG A 112 2.75 0.17 -8.68
N SER A 113 2.81 -1.15 -8.54
CA SER A 113 1.97 -2.10 -9.27
C SER A 113 1.19 -2.94 -8.25
N ARG A 114 -0.11 -3.11 -8.45
CA ARG A 114 -0.93 -3.97 -7.59
C ARG A 114 -2.03 -4.69 -8.38
N GLN A 115 -2.35 -5.88 -7.93
CA GLN A 115 -3.55 -6.61 -8.32
C GLN A 115 -4.65 -6.28 -7.31
N LEU A 116 -5.84 -5.95 -7.79
CA LEU A 116 -7.00 -5.68 -6.93
C LEU A 116 -7.72 -7.00 -6.64
N PRO A 117 -8.11 -7.26 -5.37
CA PRO A 117 -8.62 -8.59 -5.00
C PRO A 117 -10.02 -8.88 -5.52
N PHE A 118 -10.81 -7.86 -5.80
CA PHE A 118 -12.22 -8.04 -6.20
C PHE A 118 -12.37 -7.78 -7.70
N PRO A 119 -12.62 -8.84 -8.50
CA PRO A 119 -12.85 -8.73 -9.92
C PRO A 119 -14.17 -8.00 -10.22
N LEU A 120 -14.25 -7.35 -11.40
CA LEU A 120 -15.50 -6.75 -11.88
C LEU A 120 -16.44 -7.77 -12.52
N ALA A 121 -15.88 -8.86 -13.05
CA ALA A 121 -16.57 -10.04 -13.54
C ALA A 121 -15.72 -11.29 -13.23
N PRO A 122 -16.32 -12.51 -13.17
CA PRO A 122 -15.59 -13.72 -12.84
C PRO A 122 -14.33 -13.91 -13.68
N GLY A 123 -13.18 -14.11 -13.02
CA GLY A 123 -11.88 -14.31 -13.68
C GLY A 123 -11.29 -13.07 -14.36
N GLN A 124 -11.78 -11.88 -14.06
CA GLN A 124 -11.27 -10.60 -14.62
C GLN A 124 -10.69 -9.73 -13.51
N GLN A 125 -9.56 -10.15 -12.94
CA GLN A 125 -8.89 -9.45 -11.87
C GLN A 125 -8.31 -8.12 -12.36
N PRO A 126 -8.72 -6.97 -11.78
CA PRO A 126 -8.16 -5.69 -12.18
C PRO A 126 -6.73 -5.52 -11.67
N SER A 127 -5.88 -4.95 -12.50
CA SER A 127 -4.53 -4.52 -12.15
C SER A 127 -4.44 -3.00 -12.16
N GLU A 128 -3.64 -2.45 -11.25
CA GLU A 128 -3.37 -1.03 -11.14
C GLU A 128 -1.87 -0.77 -11.18
N PHE A 129 -1.48 0.18 -12.00
CA PHE A 129 -0.14 0.75 -12.01
C PHE A 129 -0.22 2.24 -11.71
N SER A 130 0.72 2.75 -10.92
CA SER A 130 0.77 4.18 -10.64
C SER A 130 2.18 4.72 -10.54
N VAL A 131 2.32 6.00 -10.86
CA VAL A 131 3.54 6.79 -10.70
C VAL A 131 3.20 8.03 -9.90
N ALA A 132 4.01 8.36 -8.92
CA ALA A 132 3.81 9.51 -8.05
C ALA A 132 5.08 10.36 -7.93
N GLY A 133 4.88 11.67 -7.80
CA GLY A 133 5.93 12.62 -7.44
C GLY A 133 5.43 13.59 -6.39
N GLY A 134 6.30 14.02 -5.49
CA GLY A 134 5.90 14.91 -4.40
C GLY A 134 7.06 15.61 -3.75
N THR A 135 6.72 16.58 -2.91
CA THR A 135 7.66 17.32 -2.10
C THR A 135 7.00 17.77 -0.80
N GLY A 136 7.79 18.34 0.11
CA GLY A 136 7.24 18.86 1.36
C GLY A 136 8.17 19.89 1.99
N VAL A 137 7.68 20.56 3.00
CA VAL A 137 8.45 21.53 3.77
C VAL A 137 8.20 21.32 5.26
N ARG A 138 9.29 21.35 6.04
CA ARG A 138 9.21 21.40 7.49
C ARG A 138 9.36 22.86 7.95
N PHE A 139 8.50 23.29 8.83
CA PHE A 139 8.47 24.64 9.40
C PHE A 139 8.22 24.61 10.91
N ALA A 140 8.09 25.76 11.55
CA ALA A 140 7.95 25.86 13.01
C ALA A 140 9.04 25.07 13.77
N LYS A 141 10.31 25.21 13.36
CA LYS A 141 11.47 24.48 13.93
C LYS A 141 11.33 22.95 13.90
N GLY A 142 10.58 22.41 12.93
CA GLY A 142 10.34 20.97 12.77
C GLY A 142 9.07 20.44 13.43
N HIS A 143 8.33 21.30 14.16
CA HIS A 143 7.04 20.91 14.77
C HIS A 143 5.88 20.84 13.76
N ALA A 144 6.06 21.34 12.53
CA ALA A 144 5.06 21.25 11.49
C ALA A 144 5.69 20.82 10.16
N ALA A 145 4.93 20.08 9.35
CA ALA A 145 5.28 19.76 7.99
C ALA A 145 4.06 19.86 7.09
N ALA A 146 4.26 20.34 5.87
CA ALA A 146 3.28 20.31 4.79
C ALA A 146 3.85 19.54 3.61
N ASP A 147 3.06 18.64 3.06
CA ASP A 147 3.43 17.77 1.95
C ASP A 147 2.43 17.89 0.82
N VAL A 148 2.91 17.81 -0.42
CA VAL A 148 2.10 17.73 -1.62
C VAL A 148 2.61 16.61 -2.51
N ALA A 149 1.70 15.80 -3.06
CA ALA A 149 2.02 14.77 -4.01
C ALA A 149 0.99 14.72 -5.14
N LEU A 150 1.46 14.46 -6.35
CA LEU A 150 0.64 14.20 -7.52
C LEU A 150 0.92 12.78 -7.99
N GLN A 151 -0.15 12.02 -8.25
CA GLN A 151 -0.07 10.64 -8.71
C GLN A 151 -0.91 10.48 -9.98
N ARG A 152 -0.37 9.75 -10.94
CA ARG A 152 -1.10 9.21 -12.09
C ARG A 152 -1.34 7.73 -11.85
N VAL A 153 -2.58 7.31 -12.04
CA VAL A 153 -3.04 5.93 -11.82
C VAL A 153 -3.64 5.42 -13.12
N TRP A 154 -3.28 4.20 -13.49
CA TRP A 154 -3.90 3.43 -14.59
C TRP A 154 -4.40 2.12 -14.03
N ARG A 155 -5.65 1.82 -14.31
CA ARG A 155 -6.30 0.59 -13.89
C ARG A 155 -6.89 -0.11 -15.11
N LYS A 156 -6.71 -1.41 -15.19
CA LYS A 156 -7.21 -2.25 -16.29
C LYS A 156 -7.53 -3.64 -15.81
N ASP A 157 -8.42 -4.33 -16.51
CA ASP A 157 -8.66 -5.76 -16.42
C ASP A 157 -8.52 -6.45 -17.79
N ASP A 158 -8.65 -7.76 -17.82
CA ASP A 158 -8.60 -8.57 -19.04
C ASP A 158 -9.96 -8.55 -19.80
N GLY A 159 -11.02 -8.02 -19.19
CA GLY A 159 -12.36 -7.86 -19.76
C GLY A 159 -12.53 -6.63 -20.61
N GLY A 160 -11.50 -5.78 -20.74
CA GLY A 160 -11.52 -4.54 -21.50
C GLY A 160 -11.87 -3.30 -20.70
N PHE A 161 -12.02 -3.40 -19.37
CA PHE A 161 -12.12 -2.23 -18.50
C PHE A 161 -10.78 -1.50 -18.46
N SER A 162 -10.83 -0.18 -18.65
CA SER A 162 -9.66 0.71 -18.52
C SER A 162 -10.09 2.04 -17.92
N GLU A 163 -9.41 2.43 -16.86
CA GLU A 163 -9.60 3.69 -16.16
C GLU A 163 -8.26 4.36 -15.92
N ASP A 164 -8.23 5.68 -15.98
CA ASP A 164 -7.08 6.46 -15.57
C ASP A 164 -7.49 7.70 -14.77
N ALA A 165 -6.68 8.04 -13.77
CA ALA A 165 -6.98 9.14 -12.86
C ALA A 165 -5.73 9.91 -12.45
N TRP A 166 -5.92 11.20 -12.14
CA TRP A 166 -4.97 12.01 -11.40
C TRP A 166 -5.43 12.14 -9.96
N VAL A 167 -4.51 11.92 -9.03
CA VAL A 167 -4.77 12.07 -7.59
C VAL A 167 -3.81 13.12 -7.03
N LEU A 168 -4.37 14.18 -6.46
CA LEU A 168 -3.63 15.20 -5.71
C LEU A 168 -3.80 14.90 -4.22
N SER A 169 -2.68 14.77 -3.51
CA SER A 169 -2.66 14.57 -2.07
C SER A 169 -2.01 15.75 -1.38
N LEU A 170 -2.65 16.25 -0.33
CA LEU A 170 -2.12 17.30 0.55
C LEU A 170 -2.06 16.75 1.98
N GLY A 171 -0.92 16.91 2.62
CA GLY A 171 -0.69 16.46 4.00
C GLY A 171 -0.27 17.62 4.89
N LEU A 172 -0.78 17.66 6.12
CA LEU A 172 -0.32 18.55 7.18
C LEU A 172 -0.04 17.71 8.43
N THR A 173 1.17 17.78 8.94
CA THR A 173 1.59 17.09 10.16
C THR A 173 1.94 18.13 11.20
N LEU A 174 1.37 18.01 12.40
CA LEU A 174 1.70 18.81 13.57
C LEU A 174 2.27 17.88 14.65
N LYS A 175 3.38 18.27 15.25
CA LYS A 175 4.01 17.55 16.38
C LYS A 175 3.94 18.45 17.61
N PRO A 176 3.44 17.93 18.72
CA PRO A 176 3.41 18.66 19.99
C PRO A 176 4.82 18.98 20.52
#